data_ed3e579cf1bde143aa30eafb3d2e1e6e
#
_entry.id   ed3e579cf1bde143aa30eafb3d2e1e6e
#
_cell.length_a   1.000
_cell.length_b   1.000
_cell.length_c   1.000
_cell.angle_alpha   90.00
_cell.angle_beta   90.00
_cell.angle_gamma   90.00
#
_symmetry.space_group_name_H-M   'P 1'
#
loop_
_entity.id
_entity.type
_entity.pdbx_description
1 polymer ?
#
loop_
_entity_poly.entity_id
_entity_poly.type
_entity_poly.pdbx_seq_one_letter_code
_entity_poly.pdbx_strand_id
1 'polypeptide(L)'
;MTTKPEEGYKFAVRERIEACINEHTRAILFTNPGNPTGTILTEEELKLMADIAKEHDLFIIGDEVYREFVYGGEKLMSLLQLEGYEDNVVVIDSVSKRFSACGARIGCVITRNKELYNHAMKWCQGRLCASTIDQVASAALYSVGPEYFDAVRKEYCARKDTLVEGLKKIPGVVYSEPKGAFYVMAALPVDDAEKFQIWMLEEFDDNGDTLMFTPAESFYKTPHTGVNEIRMAYVINEKDITRCMELLKKGIEAYSEAN
;
A
#
# COMPACT_ATOMS: atom_id res chain seq x y z
N MET A 1 2.69 -1.67 -14.52
CA MET A 1 1.74 -0.75 -15.20
C MET A 1 1.96 0.63 -14.62
N THR A 2 2.00 1.66 -15.46
CA THR A 2 2.13 3.04 -14.99
C THR A 2 0.77 3.56 -14.54
N THR A 3 0.71 4.16 -13.37
CA THR A 3 -0.49 4.79 -12.79
C THR A 3 -0.25 6.29 -12.63
N LYS A 4 -1.31 7.07 -12.43
CA LYS A 4 -1.23 8.53 -12.31
C LYS A 4 -2.10 9.02 -11.15
N PRO A 5 -1.69 10.07 -10.43
CA PRO A 5 -2.45 10.64 -9.33
C PRO A 5 -3.82 11.17 -9.78
N GLU A 6 -3.90 11.80 -10.97
CA GLU A 6 -5.14 12.35 -11.54
C GLU A 6 -6.18 11.28 -11.86
N GLU A 7 -5.73 10.02 -12.10
CA GLU A 7 -6.57 8.85 -12.34
C GLU A 7 -6.87 8.06 -11.06
N GLY A 8 -6.50 8.60 -9.88
CA GLY A 8 -6.63 7.89 -8.61
C GLY A 8 -5.76 6.63 -8.53
N TYR A 9 -4.66 6.58 -9.25
CA TYR A 9 -3.74 5.43 -9.36
C TYR A 9 -4.42 4.15 -9.86
N LYS A 10 -5.47 4.27 -10.66
CA LYS A 10 -6.21 3.13 -11.22
C LYS A 10 -5.32 2.27 -12.12
N PHE A 11 -5.27 0.97 -11.86
CA PHE A 11 -4.47 0.01 -12.63
C PHE A 11 -5.27 -1.18 -13.18
N ALA A 12 -6.42 -1.50 -12.60
CA ALA A 12 -7.27 -2.61 -13.03
C ALA A 12 -8.05 -2.23 -14.30
N VAL A 13 -7.32 -2.17 -15.42
CA VAL A 13 -7.83 -1.87 -16.76
C VAL A 13 -7.30 -2.95 -17.70
N ARG A 14 -8.19 -3.66 -18.40
CA ARG A 14 -7.84 -4.85 -19.21
C ARG A 14 -6.70 -4.59 -20.17
N GLU A 15 -6.81 -3.54 -20.97
CA GLU A 15 -5.84 -3.20 -22.00
C GLU A 15 -4.46 -2.90 -21.41
N ARG A 16 -4.42 -2.27 -20.23
CA ARG A 16 -3.17 -1.97 -19.52
C ARG A 16 -2.51 -3.22 -18.96
N ILE A 17 -3.30 -4.17 -18.45
CA ILE A 17 -2.81 -5.43 -17.91
C ILE A 17 -2.31 -6.31 -19.05
N GLU A 18 -3.11 -6.52 -20.08
CA GLU A 18 -2.76 -7.38 -21.21
C GLU A 18 -1.53 -6.88 -21.97
N ALA A 19 -1.34 -5.56 -22.08
CA ALA A 19 -0.13 -4.98 -22.66
C ALA A 19 1.16 -5.30 -21.90
N CYS A 20 1.06 -5.75 -20.64
CA CYS A 20 2.21 -6.17 -19.83
C CYS A 20 2.45 -7.68 -19.85
N ILE A 21 1.53 -8.47 -20.45
CA ILE A 21 1.63 -9.93 -20.49
C ILE A 21 2.50 -10.36 -21.67
N ASN A 22 3.40 -11.30 -21.44
CA ASN A 22 4.24 -11.94 -22.46
C ASN A 22 4.55 -13.39 -22.05
N GLU A 23 5.32 -14.11 -22.86
CA GLU A 23 5.64 -15.54 -22.66
C GLU A 23 6.41 -15.83 -21.35
N HIS A 24 6.96 -14.81 -20.71
CA HIS A 24 7.67 -14.93 -19.43
C HIS A 24 6.78 -14.58 -18.23
N THR A 25 5.60 -14.02 -18.46
CA THR A 25 4.66 -13.67 -17.39
C THR A 25 4.15 -14.96 -16.72
N ARG A 26 4.10 -14.97 -15.38
CA ARG A 26 3.63 -16.12 -14.58
C ARG A 26 2.56 -15.73 -13.57
N ALA A 27 2.48 -14.46 -13.22
CA ALA A 27 1.52 -14.00 -12.23
C ALA A 27 1.20 -12.51 -12.41
N ILE A 28 0.01 -12.12 -11.95
CA ILE A 28 -0.38 -10.74 -11.67
C ILE A 28 -0.30 -10.58 -10.16
N LEU A 29 0.54 -9.65 -9.67
CA LEU A 29 0.72 -9.38 -8.24
C LEU A 29 0.29 -7.95 -7.93
N PHE A 30 -0.49 -7.78 -6.87
CA PHE A 30 -0.93 -6.48 -6.36
C PHE A 30 -1.17 -6.51 -4.85
N THR A 31 -1.22 -5.33 -4.24
CA THR A 31 -1.59 -5.16 -2.83
C THR A 31 -2.99 -4.57 -2.74
N ASN A 32 -3.88 -5.16 -1.92
CA ASN A 32 -5.24 -4.67 -1.73
C ASN A 32 -5.68 -4.82 -0.25
N PRO A 33 -5.85 -3.71 0.47
CA PRO A 33 -5.66 -2.28 0.14
C PRO A 33 -4.23 -1.92 -0.25
N GLY A 34 -4.10 -0.92 -1.14
CA GLY A 34 -2.88 -0.60 -1.85
C GLY A 34 -1.77 0.06 -1.01
N ASN A 35 -0.57 -0.49 -1.07
CA ASN A 35 0.68 0.20 -0.76
C ASN A 35 1.42 0.37 -2.10
N PRO A 36 1.74 1.59 -2.54
CA PRO A 36 1.77 2.85 -1.79
C PRO A 36 0.51 3.74 -1.91
N THR A 37 -0.49 3.39 -2.71
CA THR A 37 -1.51 4.29 -3.23
C THR A 37 -2.73 4.52 -2.32
N GLY A 38 -2.96 3.65 -1.34
CA GLY A 38 -4.17 3.67 -0.51
C GLY A 38 -5.46 3.28 -1.25
N THR A 39 -5.35 2.72 -2.46
CA THR A 39 -6.50 2.29 -3.26
C THR A 39 -7.13 1.01 -2.71
N ILE A 40 -8.42 0.81 -2.99
CA ILE A 40 -9.13 -0.46 -2.80
C ILE A 40 -9.74 -0.85 -4.14
N LEU A 41 -9.55 -2.11 -4.53
CA LEU A 41 -10.16 -2.66 -5.74
C LEU A 41 -11.61 -3.03 -5.47
N THR A 42 -12.48 -2.72 -6.42
CA THR A 42 -13.88 -3.18 -6.40
C THR A 42 -13.97 -4.67 -6.73
N GLU A 43 -15.14 -5.26 -6.50
CA GLU A 43 -15.42 -6.65 -6.87
C GLU A 43 -15.25 -6.87 -8.38
N GLU A 44 -15.73 -5.93 -9.19
CA GLU A 44 -15.62 -5.98 -10.66
C GLU A 44 -14.16 -5.90 -11.12
N GLU A 45 -13.35 -5.06 -10.46
CA GLU A 45 -11.92 -4.94 -10.76
C GLU A 45 -11.15 -6.21 -10.37
N LEU A 46 -11.45 -6.79 -9.20
CA LEU A 46 -10.87 -8.06 -8.77
C LEU A 46 -11.24 -9.20 -9.74
N LYS A 47 -12.51 -9.26 -10.14
CA LYS A 47 -12.99 -10.25 -11.09
C LYS A 47 -12.34 -10.08 -12.46
N LEU A 48 -12.26 -8.86 -12.97
CA LEU A 48 -11.57 -8.55 -14.22
C LEU A 48 -10.13 -9.07 -14.21
N MET A 49 -9.39 -8.83 -13.13
CA MET A 49 -8.01 -9.29 -13.02
C MET A 49 -7.90 -10.80 -12.90
N ALA A 50 -8.86 -11.45 -12.22
CA ALA A 50 -8.92 -12.90 -12.11
C ALA A 50 -9.31 -13.56 -13.45
N ASP A 51 -10.23 -12.95 -14.23
CA ASP A 51 -10.56 -13.38 -15.59
C ASP A 51 -9.32 -13.37 -16.49
N ILE A 52 -8.57 -12.25 -16.50
CA ILE A 52 -7.34 -12.13 -17.29
C ILE A 52 -6.30 -13.18 -16.83
N ALA A 53 -6.12 -13.37 -15.53
CA ALA A 53 -5.19 -14.37 -15.02
C ALA A 53 -5.57 -15.78 -15.49
N LYS A 54 -6.86 -16.13 -15.46
CA LYS A 54 -7.37 -17.42 -15.92
C LYS A 54 -7.25 -17.60 -17.43
N GLU A 55 -7.58 -16.57 -18.22
CA GLU A 55 -7.47 -16.57 -19.69
C GLU A 55 -6.02 -16.81 -20.17
N HIS A 56 -5.04 -16.30 -19.43
CA HIS A 56 -3.62 -16.40 -19.76
C HIS A 56 -2.84 -17.47 -18.98
N ASP A 57 -3.53 -18.35 -18.24
CA ASP A 57 -2.93 -19.38 -17.38
C ASP A 57 -1.90 -18.82 -16.41
N LEU A 58 -2.24 -17.70 -15.73
CA LEU A 58 -1.41 -17.01 -14.75
C LEU A 58 -1.95 -17.22 -13.34
N PHE A 59 -1.08 -17.09 -12.35
CA PHE A 59 -1.50 -16.88 -10.97
C PHE A 59 -1.94 -15.43 -10.76
N ILE A 60 -2.91 -15.23 -9.86
CA ILE A 60 -3.25 -13.91 -9.32
C ILE A 60 -2.92 -13.89 -7.84
N ILE A 61 -1.98 -13.01 -7.46
CA ILE A 61 -1.43 -12.94 -6.12
C ILE A 61 -1.86 -11.63 -5.47
N GLY A 62 -2.71 -11.71 -4.45
CA GLY A 62 -3.15 -10.56 -3.66
C GLY A 62 -2.43 -10.50 -2.32
N ASP A 63 -1.68 -9.42 -2.09
CA ASP A 63 -1.17 -9.10 -0.76
C ASP A 63 -2.27 -8.34 0.00
N GLU A 64 -2.91 -9.01 0.96
CA GLU A 64 -4.04 -8.49 1.72
C GLU A 64 -3.65 -8.08 3.16
N VAL A 65 -2.39 -7.81 3.42
CA VAL A 65 -1.90 -7.49 4.79
C VAL A 65 -2.55 -6.25 5.40
N TYR A 66 -3.11 -5.34 4.59
CA TYR A 66 -3.80 -4.12 5.03
C TYR A 66 -5.32 -4.27 5.16
N ARG A 67 -5.86 -5.48 5.08
CA ARG A 67 -7.30 -5.76 5.01
C ARG A 67 -8.15 -5.16 6.13
N GLU A 68 -7.59 -4.88 7.30
CA GLU A 68 -8.30 -4.24 8.42
C GLU A 68 -8.33 -2.71 8.31
N PHE A 69 -7.54 -2.12 7.42
CA PHE A 69 -7.45 -0.69 7.19
C PHE A 69 -8.28 -0.29 5.98
N VAL A 70 -9.60 -0.16 6.19
CA VAL A 70 -10.57 0.20 5.15
C VAL A 70 -11.45 1.32 5.69
N TYR A 71 -11.64 2.38 4.92
CA TYR A 71 -12.28 3.61 5.36
C TYR A 71 -13.50 3.98 4.51
N GLY A 72 -14.29 4.96 4.98
CA GLY A 72 -15.37 5.57 4.17
C GLY A 72 -16.53 4.65 3.82
N GLY A 73 -16.72 3.54 4.56
CA GLY A 73 -17.79 2.57 4.25
C GLY A 73 -17.47 1.63 3.09
N GLU A 74 -16.25 1.70 2.54
CA GLU A 74 -15.78 0.74 1.54
C GLU A 74 -15.77 -0.68 2.10
N LYS A 75 -15.92 -1.67 1.22
CA LYS A 75 -15.84 -3.08 1.57
C LYS A 75 -14.67 -3.72 0.86
N LEU A 76 -13.83 -4.41 1.62
CA LEU A 76 -12.78 -5.23 1.05
C LEU A 76 -13.36 -6.62 0.71
N MET A 77 -13.21 -7.01 -0.55
CA MET A 77 -13.39 -8.39 -0.98
C MET A 77 -12.02 -9.07 -1.05
N SER A 78 -11.87 -10.23 -0.44
CA SER A 78 -10.67 -11.06 -0.59
C SER A 78 -10.72 -11.83 -1.91
N LEU A 79 -9.56 -12.01 -2.54
CA LEU A 79 -9.45 -12.91 -3.70
C LEU A 79 -9.96 -14.34 -3.42
N LEU A 80 -9.86 -14.80 -2.17
CA LEU A 80 -10.36 -16.12 -1.76
C LEU A 80 -11.88 -16.27 -1.86
N GLN A 81 -12.61 -15.15 -2.00
CA GLN A 81 -14.08 -15.15 -2.13
C GLN A 81 -14.53 -15.27 -3.60
N LEU A 82 -13.62 -15.15 -4.56
CA LEU A 82 -13.91 -15.37 -5.97
C LEU A 82 -14.10 -16.87 -6.23
N GLU A 83 -15.26 -17.24 -6.76
CA GLU A 83 -15.59 -18.62 -7.13
C GLU A 83 -15.17 -18.91 -8.58
N GLY A 84 -14.63 -20.10 -8.81
CA GLY A 84 -14.19 -20.56 -10.15
C GLY A 84 -12.77 -20.14 -10.54
N TYR A 85 -11.99 -19.59 -9.59
CA TYR A 85 -10.59 -19.18 -9.78
C TYR A 85 -9.63 -19.85 -8.77
N GLU A 86 -10.08 -20.93 -8.14
CA GLU A 86 -9.38 -21.58 -7.01
C GLU A 86 -7.96 -22.03 -7.37
N ASP A 87 -7.73 -22.42 -8.61
CA ASP A 87 -6.43 -22.87 -9.10
C ASP A 87 -5.45 -21.71 -9.40
N ASN A 88 -5.99 -20.52 -9.62
CA ASN A 88 -5.19 -19.34 -9.97
C ASN A 88 -4.87 -18.44 -8.76
N VAL A 89 -5.74 -18.47 -7.73
CA VAL A 89 -5.70 -17.50 -6.63
C VAL A 89 -4.67 -17.87 -5.57
N VAL A 90 -3.88 -16.85 -5.20
CA VAL A 90 -2.95 -16.87 -4.06
C VAL A 90 -3.15 -15.61 -3.24
N VAL A 91 -3.34 -15.75 -1.93
CA VAL A 91 -3.39 -14.63 -0.99
C VAL A 91 -2.21 -14.67 -0.05
N ILE A 92 -1.62 -13.50 0.17
CA ILE A 92 -0.56 -13.28 1.17
C ILE A 92 -1.19 -12.46 2.30
N ASP A 93 -0.99 -12.89 3.53
CA ASP A 93 -1.43 -12.17 4.72
C ASP A 93 -0.40 -12.28 5.84
N SER A 94 -0.45 -11.41 6.84
CA SER A 94 0.44 -11.45 8.00
C SER A 94 -0.17 -10.79 9.23
N VAL A 95 0.40 -11.09 10.40
CA VAL A 95 0.08 -10.41 11.65
C VAL A 95 0.66 -8.99 11.74
N SER A 96 1.59 -8.66 10.84
CA SER A 96 2.42 -7.44 10.89
C SER A 96 1.61 -6.15 10.96
N LYS A 97 0.60 -6.01 10.12
CA LYS A 97 -0.21 -4.78 10.02
C LYS A 97 -1.47 -4.88 10.86
N ARG A 98 -2.21 -5.97 10.70
CA ARG A 98 -3.47 -6.24 11.39
C ARG A 98 -3.37 -6.08 12.91
N PHE A 99 -2.29 -6.58 13.50
CA PHE A 99 -2.09 -6.60 14.96
C PHE A 99 -0.91 -5.74 15.42
N SER A 100 -0.37 -4.86 14.56
CA SER A 100 0.84 -4.07 14.85
C SER A 100 2.03 -4.92 15.31
N ALA A 101 2.10 -6.17 14.84
CA ALA A 101 3.07 -7.18 15.27
C ALA A 101 4.14 -7.43 14.19
N CYS A 102 4.65 -6.37 13.56
CA CYS A 102 5.62 -6.49 12.47
C CYS A 102 6.95 -7.12 12.90
N GLY A 103 7.32 -7.00 14.17
CA GLY A 103 8.51 -7.63 14.75
C GLY A 103 8.41 -9.15 14.89
N ALA A 104 7.21 -9.74 14.95
CA ALA A 104 7.01 -11.18 15.07
C ALA A 104 7.43 -11.96 13.80
N ARG A 105 7.49 -11.32 12.63
CA ARG A 105 7.90 -11.93 11.36
C ARG A 105 7.03 -13.14 10.97
N ILE A 106 5.74 -13.11 11.26
CA ILE A 106 4.77 -14.17 10.96
C ILE A 106 3.84 -13.72 9.83
N GLY A 107 3.78 -14.53 8.79
CA GLY A 107 2.86 -14.37 7.67
C GLY A 107 2.52 -15.72 7.06
N CYS A 108 1.60 -15.73 6.11
CA CYS A 108 1.15 -16.94 5.46
C CYS A 108 0.88 -16.72 3.96
N VAL A 109 0.99 -17.80 3.21
CA VAL A 109 0.51 -17.93 1.84
C VAL A 109 -0.71 -18.83 1.87
N ILE A 110 -1.80 -18.40 1.26
CA ILE A 110 -3.08 -19.09 1.27
C ILE A 110 -3.48 -19.37 -0.19
N THR A 111 -3.74 -20.62 -0.51
CA THR A 111 -4.21 -21.03 -1.83
C THR A 111 -5.04 -22.30 -1.72
N ARG A 112 -5.96 -22.51 -2.66
CA ARG A 112 -6.70 -23.78 -2.83
C ARG A 112 -6.05 -24.69 -3.88
N ASN A 113 -5.10 -24.17 -4.67
CA ASN A 113 -4.31 -24.93 -5.60
C ASN A 113 -3.37 -25.90 -4.85
N LYS A 114 -3.65 -27.21 -4.92
CA LYS A 114 -2.93 -28.25 -4.18
C LYS A 114 -1.50 -28.42 -4.68
N GLU A 115 -1.26 -28.26 -5.97
CA GLU A 115 0.07 -28.39 -6.55
C GLU A 115 0.97 -27.25 -6.06
N LEU A 116 0.49 -26.00 -6.16
CA LEU A 116 1.19 -24.83 -5.64
C LEU A 116 1.46 -24.97 -4.13
N TYR A 117 0.46 -25.42 -3.35
CA TYR A 117 0.62 -25.65 -1.92
C TYR A 117 1.77 -26.64 -1.64
N ASN A 118 1.81 -27.76 -2.37
CA ASN A 118 2.86 -28.77 -2.17
C ASN A 118 4.25 -28.24 -2.52
N HIS A 119 4.36 -27.40 -3.55
CA HIS A 119 5.63 -26.76 -3.90
C HIS A 119 6.04 -25.71 -2.88
N ALA A 120 5.12 -24.87 -2.44
CA ALA A 120 5.36 -23.89 -1.37
C ALA A 120 5.80 -24.56 -0.07
N MET A 121 5.19 -25.71 0.29
CA MET A 121 5.57 -26.49 1.47
C MET A 121 7.00 -26.99 1.39
N LYS A 122 7.46 -27.46 0.23
CA LYS A 122 8.87 -27.87 0.03
C LYS A 122 9.85 -26.74 0.29
N TRP A 123 9.52 -25.52 -0.21
CA TRP A 123 10.32 -24.33 0.05
C TRP A 123 10.33 -23.95 1.52
N CYS A 124 9.18 -24.02 2.20
CA CYS A 124 9.08 -23.76 3.62
C CYS A 124 9.91 -24.76 4.44
N GLN A 125 9.89 -26.04 4.08
CA GLN A 125 10.70 -27.07 4.73
C GLN A 125 12.21 -26.86 4.52
N GLY A 126 12.63 -26.46 3.32
CA GLY A 126 14.03 -26.14 3.03
C GLY A 126 14.54 -24.90 3.77
N ARG A 127 13.67 -23.91 3.97
CA ARG A 127 13.96 -22.67 4.72
C ARG A 127 13.90 -22.86 6.23
N LEU A 128 13.24 -23.90 6.73
CA LEU A 128 12.80 -24.14 8.11
C LEU A 128 11.59 -23.26 8.49
N CYS A 129 11.01 -23.53 9.65
CA CYS A 129 9.82 -22.83 10.11
C CYS A 129 10.16 -21.42 10.67
N ALA A 130 9.16 -20.54 10.72
CA ALA A 130 9.21 -19.34 11.54
C ALA A 130 9.34 -19.73 13.03
N SER A 131 9.83 -18.80 13.87
CA SER A 131 10.00 -19.02 15.30
C SER A 131 8.73 -19.60 15.95
N THR A 132 8.86 -20.73 16.65
CA THR A 132 7.72 -21.39 17.32
C THR A 132 7.08 -20.49 18.38
N ILE A 133 7.88 -19.71 19.12
CA ILE A 133 7.39 -18.78 20.13
C ILE A 133 6.53 -17.70 19.47
N ASP A 134 7.00 -17.12 18.35
CA ASP A 134 6.25 -16.10 17.61
C ASP A 134 4.98 -16.68 16.97
N GLN A 135 4.99 -17.93 16.52
CA GLN A 135 3.79 -18.60 16.02
C GLN A 135 2.73 -18.77 17.12
N VAL A 136 3.12 -19.24 18.31
CA VAL A 136 2.21 -19.39 19.46
C VAL A 136 1.67 -18.06 19.91
N ALA A 137 2.53 -17.03 20.03
CA ALA A 137 2.11 -15.68 20.38
C ALA A 137 1.16 -15.09 19.32
N SER A 138 1.47 -15.28 18.04
CA SER A 138 0.62 -14.79 16.94
C SER A 138 -0.74 -15.49 16.90
N ALA A 139 -0.82 -16.78 17.23
CA ALA A 139 -2.10 -17.49 17.32
C ALA A 139 -3.02 -16.87 18.38
N ALA A 140 -2.47 -16.41 19.52
CA ALA A 140 -3.24 -15.74 20.56
C ALA A 140 -3.82 -14.38 20.10
N LEU A 141 -3.21 -13.70 19.11
CA LEU A 141 -3.73 -12.43 18.58
C LEU A 141 -5.11 -12.59 17.93
N TYR A 142 -5.44 -13.77 17.41
CA TYR A 142 -6.73 -14.04 16.77
C TYR A 142 -7.88 -14.21 17.78
N SER A 143 -7.60 -14.12 19.08
CA SER A 143 -8.63 -14.11 20.13
C SER A 143 -9.20 -12.72 20.42
N VAL A 144 -8.64 -11.63 19.84
CA VAL A 144 -9.19 -10.28 20.00
C VAL A 144 -10.53 -10.15 19.29
N GLY A 145 -11.46 -9.42 19.90
CA GLY A 145 -12.77 -9.18 19.34
C GLY A 145 -12.79 -8.08 18.26
N PRO A 146 -13.92 -7.92 17.56
CA PRO A 146 -14.09 -6.92 16.52
C PRO A 146 -13.87 -5.48 17.01
N GLU A 147 -14.10 -5.20 18.28
CA GLU A 147 -13.90 -3.89 18.91
C GLU A 147 -12.46 -3.39 18.81
N TYR A 148 -11.48 -4.30 18.79
CA TYR A 148 -10.08 -3.95 18.56
C TYR A 148 -9.88 -3.33 17.17
N PHE A 149 -10.43 -3.98 16.13
CA PHE A 149 -10.30 -3.50 14.75
C PHE A 149 -11.11 -2.23 14.52
N ASP A 150 -12.27 -2.09 15.17
CA ASP A 150 -13.08 -0.87 15.11
C ASP A 150 -12.33 0.32 15.71
N ALA A 151 -11.66 0.14 16.84
CA ALA A 151 -10.85 1.15 17.47
C ALA A 151 -9.66 1.55 16.57
N VAL A 152 -8.96 0.58 16.00
CA VAL A 152 -7.84 0.82 15.06
C VAL A 152 -8.32 1.56 13.82
N ARG A 153 -9.42 1.14 13.19
CA ARG A 153 -9.98 1.83 12.02
C ARG A 153 -10.35 3.28 12.33
N LYS A 154 -10.98 3.52 13.47
CA LYS A 154 -11.36 4.88 13.89
C LYS A 154 -10.14 5.79 14.04
N GLU A 155 -9.10 5.29 14.69
CA GLU A 155 -7.84 6.01 14.90
C GLU A 155 -7.17 6.35 13.57
N TYR A 156 -7.01 5.35 12.70
CA TYR A 156 -6.36 5.58 11.40
C TYR A 156 -7.21 6.42 10.43
N CYS A 157 -8.54 6.38 10.55
CA CYS A 157 -9.41 7.28 9.81
C CYS A 157 -9.19 8.73 10.23
N ALA A 158 -9.09 9.03 11.53
CA ALA A 158 -8.80 10.37 12.02
C ALA A 158 -7.43 10.88 11.55
N ARG A 159 -6.40 10.03 11.60
CA ARG A 159 -5.07 10.37 11.06
C ARG A 159 -5.11 10.65 9.56
N LYS A 160 -5.80 9.82 8.78
CA LYS A 160 -6.03 10.03 7.35
C LYS A 160 -6.70 11.38 7.09
N ASP A 161 -7.77 11.66 7.80
CA ASP A 161 -8.54 12.90 7.62
C ASP A 161 -7.67 14.12 7.93
N THR A 162 -6.88 14.09 9.01
CA THR A 162 -5.93 15.15 9.37
C THR A 162 -4.90 15.39 8.26
N LEU A 163 -4.32 14.32 7.71
CA LEU A 163 -3.35 14.44 6.63
C LEU A 163 -3.98 15.01 5.36
N VAL A 164 -5.15 14.51 4.95
CA VAL A 164 -5.88 14.99 3.77
C VAL A 164 -6.27 16.46 3.91
N GLU A 165 -6.74 16.88 5.08
CA GLU A 165 -7.02 18.30 5.35
C GLU A 165 -5.77 19.17 5.30
N GLY A 166 -4.61 18.62 5.67
CA GLY A 166 -3.32 19.29 5.49
C GLY A 166 -2.95 19.46 4.01
N LEU A 167 -3.06 18.40 3.22
CA LEU A 167 -2.76 18.42 1.78
C LEU A 167 -3.64 19.44 1.00
N LYS A 168 -4.91 19.54 1.35
CA LYS A 168 -5.83 20.54 0.75
C LYS A 168 -5.35 21.99 0.88
N LYS A 169 -4.52 22.27 1.89
CA LYS A 169 -3.98 23.62 2.17
C LYS A 169 -2.68 23.93 1.43
N ILE A 170 -2.15 22.98 0.65
CA ILE A 170 -0.91 23.16 -0.12
C ILE A 170 -1.27 23.31 -1.60
N PRO A 171 -1.14 24.52 -2.18
CA PRO A 171 -1.44 24.74 -3.57
C PRO A 171 -0.59 23.90 -4.52
N GLY A 172 -1.19 23.39 -5.58
CA GLY A 172 -0.48 22.61 -6.62
C GLY A 172 -0.22 21.15 -6.28
N VAL A 173 -0.55 20.69 -5.09
CA VAL A 173 -0.47 19.25 -4.74
C VAL A 173 -1.63 18.50 -5.39
N VAL A 174 -1.29 17.38 -6.08
CA VAL A 174 -2.26 16.46 -6.67
C VAL A 174 -2.18 15.12 -5.92
N TYR A 175 -3.28 14.65 -5.38
CA TYR A 175 -3.35 13.38 -4.65
C TYR A 175 -4.69 12.69 -4.87
N SER A 176 -4.72 11.39 -4.60
CA SER A 176 -5.96 10.62 -4.50
C SER A 176 -6.25 10.33 -3.03
N GLU A 177 -7.48 10.58 -2.58
CA GLU A 177 -7.87 10.29 -1.20
C GLU A 177 -7.78 8.79 -0.94
N PRO A 178 -6.98 8.33 0.07
CA PRO A 178 -6.82 6.93 0.33
C PRO A 178 -8.12 6.33 0.92
N LYS A 179 -8.50 5.18 0.38
CA LYS A 179 -9.66 4.39 0.81
C LYS A 179 -9.27 3.28 1.77
N GLY A 180 -7.99 2.90 1.78
CA GLY A 180 -7.45 1.86 2.64
C GLY A 180 -5.96 1.96 2.88
N ALA A 181 -5.39 0.95 3.56
CA ALA A 181 -4.02 0.95 4.07
C ALA A 181 -3.76 2.13 5.02
N PHE A 182 -2.55 2.62 5.11
CA PHE A 182 -2.19 3.82 5.86
C PHE A 182 -1.15 4.68 5.11
N TYR A 183 -1.32 4.74 3.79
CA TYR A 183 -0.47 5.52 2.89
C TYR A 183 -1.31 6.42 2.00
N VAL A 184 -0.70 7.52 1.60
CA VAL A 184 -1.17 8.36 0.51
C VAL A 184 0.02 8.70 -0.39
N MET A 185 -0.21 8.69 -1.69
CA MET A 185 0.70 9.26 -2.66
C MET A 185 0.21 10.63 -3.10
N ALA A 186 1.16 11.55 -3.27
CA ALA A 186 0.88 12.89 -3.77
C ALA A 186 2.00 13.34 -4.71
N ALA A 187 1.61 13.99 -5.82
CA ALA A 187 2.53 14.75 -6.66
C ALA A 187 2.65 16.17 -6.07
N LEU A 188 3.86 16.58 -5.79
CA LEU A 188 4.18 17.90 -5.25
C LEU A 188 4.50 18.90 -6.37
N PRO A 189 4.31 20.21 -6.16
CA PRO A 189 4.72 21.25 -7.09
C PRO A 189 6.23 21.55 -6.98
N VAL A 190 7.06 20.50 -7.14
CA VAL A 190 8.52 20.54 -7.13
C VAL A 190 9.05 19.87 -8.40
N ASP A 191 10.28 20.16 -8.78
CA ASP A 191 10.93 19.57 -9.96
C ASP A 191 11.25 18.08 -9.75
N ASP A 192 11.74 17.75 -8.56
CA ASP A 192 12.22 16.40 -8.22
C ASP A 192 12.06 16.17 -6.71
N ALA A 193 11.29 15.13 -6.34
CA ALA A 193 10.98 14.85 -4.94
C ALA A 193 12.19 14.32 -4.14
N GLU A 194 13.15 13.65 -4.79
CA GLU A 194 14.37 13.20 -4.13
C GLU A 194 15.30 14.38 -3.82
N LYS A 195 15.48 15.29 -4.77
CA LYS A 195 16.24 16.53 -4.53
C LYS A 195 15.59 17.37 -3.43
N PHE A 196 14.26 17.50 -3.48
CA PHE A 196 13.52 18.20 -2.46
C PHE A 196 13.67 17.55 -1.08
N GLN A 197 13.65 16.21 -1.00
CA GLN A 197 13.89 15.49 0.26
C GLN A 197 15.31 15.74 0.81
N ILE A 198 16.32 15.71 -0.05
CA ILE A 198 17.71 15.98 0.36
C ILE A 198 17.81 17.42 0.88
N TRP A 199 17.27 18.38 0.14
CA TRP A 199 17.26 19.78 0.56
C TRP A 199 16.52 20.00 1.88
N MET A 200 15.35 19.32 2.09
CA MET A 200 14.62 19.36 3.37
C MET A 200 15.48 18.88 4.55
N LEU A 201 16.37 17.91 4.33
CA LEU A 201 17.20 17.33 5.39
C LEU A 201 18.50 18.14 5.64
N GLU A 202 19.03 18.79 4.61
CA GLU A 202 20.33 19.49 4.68
C GLU A 202 20.20 20.98 4.95
N GLU A 203 19.14 21.62 4.42
CA GLU A 203 19.03 23.09 4.39
C GLU A 203 17.81 23.63 5.13
N PHE A 204 16.70 22.86 5.17
CA PHE A 204 15.44 23.35 5.75
C PHE A 204 15.37 23.11 7.24
N ASP A 205 15.06 24.18 7.98
CA ASP A 205 14.80 24.16 9.43
C ASP A 205 13.60 25.05 9.76
N ASP A 206 12.65 24.55 10.51
CA ASP A 206 11.58 25.37 11.12
C ASP A 206 11.51 25.10 12.63
N ASN A 207 12.23 25.89 13.40
CA ASN A 207 12.37 25.79 14.86
C ASN A 207 12.98 24.44 15.33
N GLY A 208 13.96 23.93 14.63
CA GLY A 208 14.64 22.67 14.93
C GLY A 208 13.96 21.44 14.35
N ASP A 209 12.88 21.62 13.57
CA ASP A 209 12.15 20.53 12.94
C ASP A 209 12.35 20.55 11.42
N THR A 210 12.44 19.36 10.83
CA THR A 210 12.33 19.12 9.40
C THR A 210 11.41 17.93 9.14
N LEU A 211 11.18 17.57 7.86
CA LEU A 211 10.30 16.49 7.46
C LEU A 211 11.00 15.50 6.55
N MET A 212 10.80 14.21 6.80
CA MET A 212 11.20 13.13 5.91
C MET A 212 9.98 12.40 5.37
N PHE A 213 9.97 12.15 4.06
CA PHE A 213 8.97 11.37 3.33
C PHE A 213 9.66 10.38 2.39
N THR A 214 8.93 9.58 1.65
CA THR A 214 9.53 8.65 0.68
C THR A 214 9.30 9.18 -0.75
N PRO A 215 10.35 9.61 -1.49
CA PRO A 215 10.25 9.88 -2.92
C PRO A 215 9.75 8.64 -3.66
N ALA A 216 8.89 8.82 -4.65
CA ALA A 216 8.13 7.72 -5.22
C ALA A 216 8.62 7.23 -6.59
N GLU A 217 9.60 7.85 -7.23
CA GLU A 217 10.13 7.39 -8.51
C GLU A 217 10.56 5.92 -8.46
N SER A 218 11.17 5.48 -7.35
CA SER A 218 11.62 4.10 -7.17
C SER A 218 10.49 3.05 -7.09
N PHE A 219 9.23 3.46 -6.96
CA PHE A 219 8.07 2.56 -7.03
C PHE A 219 7.67 2.23 -8.47
N TYR A 220 8.15 2.97 -9.44
CA TYR A 220 7.89 2.76 -10.85
C TYR A 220 9.04 2.02 -11.52
N LYS A 221 8.71 1.07 -12.41
CA LYS A 221 9.73 0.40 -13.23
C LYS A 221 10.21 1.29 -14.38
N THR A 222 9.34 2.15 -14.91
CA THR A 222 9.66 3.06 -15.98
C THR A 222 10.43 4.24 -15.41
N PRO A 223 11.68 4.48 -15.85
CA PRO A 223 12.48 5.62 -15.40
C PRO A 223 11.75 6.95 -15.63
N HIS A 224 12.03 7.92 -14.78
CA HIS A 224 11.48 9.28 -14.84
C HIS A 224 9.95 9.34 -14.77
N THR A 225 9.34 8.36 -14.08
CA THR A 225 7.91 8.36 -13.76
C THR A 225 7.75 8.66 -12.27
N GLY A 226 6.84 9.57 -11.93
CA GLY A 226 6.57 9.95 -10.53
C GLY A 226 7.74 10.70 -9.87
N VAL A 227 8.55 11.42 -10.65
CA VAL A 227 9.76 12.16 -10.19
C VAL A 227 9.42 13.17 -9.10
N ASN A 228 8.25 13.80 -9.18
CA ASN A 228 7.74 14.75 -8.19
C ASN A 228 6.72 14.14 -7.23
N GLU A 229 6.54 12.81 -7.24
CA GLU A 229 5.61 12.13 -6.34
C GLU A 229 6.30 11.68 -5.05
N ILE A 230 5.53 11.70 -3.98
CA ILE A 230 5.96 11.19 -2.67
C ILE A 230 4.92 10.21 -2.10
N ARG A 231 5.39 9.28 -1.25
CA ARG A 231 4.52 8.49 -0.37
C ARG A 231 4.65 9.02 1.05
N MET A 232 3.51 9.26 1.68
CA MET A 232 3.38 9.58 3.09
C MET A 232 2.67 8.46 3.83
N ALA A 233 3.16 8.10 5.04
CA ALA A 233 2.53 7.13 5.93
C ALA A 233 1.95 7.86 7.14
N TYR A 234 0.63 7.75 7.37
CA TYR A 234 -0.03 8.41 8.51
C TYR A 234 -0.06 7.50 9.76
N VAL A 235 1.15 7.10 10.20
CA VAL A 235 1.34 6.16 11.31
C VAL A 235 1.61 6.84 12.66
N ILE A 236 1.80 8.15 12.68
CA ILE A 236 1.96 8.99 13.87
C ILE A 236 0.63 9.61 14.29
N ASN A 237 0.57 10.27 15.46
CA ASN A 237 -0.65 10.88 15.95
C ASN A 237 -1.06 12.14 15.16
N GLU A 238 -2.32 12.57 15.29
CA GLU A 238 -2.90 13.68 14.54
C GLU A 238 -2.14 15.02 14.75
N LYS A 239 -1.64 15.28 15.98
CA LYS A 239 -0.88 16.51 16.27
C LYS A 239 0.41 16.56 15.47
N ASP A 240 1.14 15.44 15.42
CA ASP A 240 2.39 15.34 14.68
C ASP A 240 2.14 15.34 13.17
N ILE A 241 1.05 14.72 12.68
CA ILE A 241 0.64 14.83 11.28
C ILE A 241 0.36 16.29 10.91
N THR A 242 -0.36 17.04 11.76
CA THR A 242 -0.61 18.48 11.54
C THR A 242 0.70 19.24 11.39
N ARG A 243 1.65 18.99 12.28
CA ARG A 243 2.99 19.60 12.20
C ARG A 243 3.74 19.22 10.93
N CYS A 244 3.68 17.94 10.53
CA CYS A 244 4.28 17.47 9.27
C CYS A 244 3.71 18.20 8.05
N MET A 245 2.40 18.44 8.01
CA MET A 245 1.77 19.16 6.91
C MET A 245 2.16 20.64 6.88
N GLU A 246 2.35 21.28 8.03
CA GLU A 246 2.89 22.64 8.11
C GLU A 246 4.33 22.70 7.59
N LEU A 247 5.18 21.74 7.99
CA LEU A 247 6.56 21.65 7.52
C LEU A 247 6.62 21.40 6.01
N LEU A 248 5.78 20.49 5.48
CA LEU A 248 5.72 20.23 4.04
C LEU A 248 5.35 21.49 3.25
N LYS A 249 4.34 22.23 3.72
CA LYS A 249 3.92 23.47 3.07
C LYS A 249 5.04 24.51 3.06
N LYS A 250 5.62 24.81 4.23
CA LYS A 250 6.72 25.77 4.37
C LYS A 250 7.96 25.34 3.57
N GLY A 251 8.26 24.04 3.58
CA GLY A 251 9.38 23.49 2.81
C GLY A 251 9.19 23.70 1.30
N ILE A 252 8.01 23.43 0.76
CA ILE A 252 7.70 23.67 -0.66
C ILE A 252 7.84 25.17 -1.01
N GLU A 253 7.29 26.06 -0.17
CA GLU A 253 7.40 27.51 -0.35
C GLU A 253 8.87 27.96 -0.38
N ALA A 254 9.67 27.55 0.63
CA ALA A 254 11.08 27.91 0.73
C ALA A 254 11.96 27.30 -0.37
N TYR A 255 11.66 26.04 -0.77
CA TYR A 255 12.38 25.38 -1.88
C TYR A 255 12.14 26.08 -3.21
N SER A 256 10.90 26.54 -3.45
CA SER A 256 10.55 27.31 -4.66
C SER A 256 11.21 28.69 -4.73
N GLU A 257 11.56 29.30 -3.57
CA GLU A 257 12.26 30.57 -3.51
C GLU A 257 13.77 30.40 -3.69
N ALA A 258 14.31 29.21 -3.36
CA ALA A 258 15.74 28.91 -3.42
C ALA A 258 16.20 28.38 -4.80
N ASN A 259 15.30 27.91 -5.66
CA ASN A 259 15.55 27.32 -6.98
C ASN A 259 14.72 27.98 -8.06
#